data_b3b793145d0b3d79636e45bf81c44279
#
_entry.id   b3b793145d0b3d79636e45bf81c44279
#
_cell.length_a   1.000
_cell.length_b   1.000
_cell.length_c   1.000
_cell.angle_alpha   90.00
_cell.angle_beta   90.00
_cell.angle_gamma   90.00
#
_symmetry.space_group_name_H-M   'P 1'
#
loop_
_entity.id
_entity.type
_entity.pdbx_description
1 polymer ?
#
loop_
_entity_poly.entity_id
_entity_poly.type
_entity_poly.pdbx_seq_one_letter_code
_entity_poly.pdbx_strand_id
1 'polypeptide(L)'
;FKALTDRKMPVTLALNANVCNTYPRVASAALDAGFEFMGHGFVQGPMHKVENQADAIKRSVETISKFTGTPPRSWESPGLTETEETLDLLRLNGIEYVADWVIDDLPQDITTPHGTITTIPYSVETNDIVIHALQHLPSEQFLKRCTDQFDRLYLEGALNARVMAISIHPYITGVPHRIKYLEALLDYVLGHDGVALMTSSEIGDWYRAEMARI
;
A
#
# COMPACT_ATOMS: atom_id res chain seq x y z
N PHE A 1 5.58 -2.53 14.20
CA PHE A 1 5.21 -1.14 14.53
C PHE A 1 6.47 -0.34 14.86
N LYS A 2 7.19 -0.67 15.94
CA LYS A 2 8.37 0.06 16.43
C LYS A 2 9.47 0.26 15.38
N ALA A 3 9.77 -0.76 14.54
CA ALA A 3 10.75 -0.65 13.46
C ALA A 3 10.46 0.50 12.49
N LEU A 4 9.18 0.77 12.23
CA LEU A 4 8.73 1.85 11.34
C LEU A 4 8.71 3.20 12.06
N THR A 5 8.12 3.26 13.26
CA THR A 5 7.96 4.52 13.99
C THR A 5 9.27 5.09 14.50
N ASP A 6 10.21 4.26 14.95
CA ASP A 6 11.55 4.71 15.38
C ASP A 6 12.34 5.36 14.23
N ARG A 7 12.05 4.96 12.99
CA ARG A 7 12.66 5.49 11.77
C ARG A 7 11.83 6.59 11.09
N LYS A 8 10.69 6.94 11.67
CA LYS A 8 9.75 7.94 11.14
C LYS A 8 9.33 7.63 9.71
N MET A 9 9.16 6.35 9.39
CA MET A 9 8.70 5.93 8.07
C MET A 9 7.27 6.38 7.85
N PRO A 10 6.95 7.05 6.71
CA PRO A 10 5.56 7.18 6.30
C PRO A 10 5.03 5.80 5.96
N VAL A 11 3.82 5.51 6.42
CA VAL A 11 3.22 4.19 6.26
C VAL A 11 1.82 4.33 5.69
N THR A 12 1.54 3.58 4.63
CA THR A 12 0.19 3.33 4.17
C THR A 12 -0.27 2.00 4.74
N LEU A 13 -1.31 2.02 5.55
CA LEU A 13 -1.89 0.86 6.21
C LEU A 13 -3.08 0.35 5.40
N ALA A 14 -2.89 -0.73 4.62
CA ALA A 14 -3.98 -1.45 3.98
C ALA A 14 -4.82 -2.16 5.07
N LEU A 15 -5.98 -1.57 5.40
CA LEU A 15 -6.77 -1.97 6.56
C LEU A 15 -8.14 -2.51 6.13
N ASN A 16 -8.45 -3.75 6.53
CA ASN A 16 -9.84 -4.20 6.50
C ASN A 16 -10.66 -3.32 7.44
N ALA A 17 -11.67 -2.64 6.91
CA ALA A 17 -12.38 -1.58 7.64
C ALA A 17 -12.99 -2.05 8.97
N ASN A 18 -13.42 -3.32 9.05
CA ASN A 18 -13.98 -3.86 10.29
C ASN A 18 -12.98 -3.94 11.45
N VAL A 19 -11.67 -3.79 11.21
CA VAL A 19 -10.66 -3.67 12.28
C VAL A 19 -10.93 -2.44 13.14
N CYS A 20 -11.44 -1.35 12.57
CA CYS A 20 -11.86 -0.17 13.32
C CYS A 20 -12.93 -0.50 14.37
N ASN A 21 -13.79 -1.46 14.10
CA ASN A 21 -14.86 -1.88 15.02
C ASN A 21 -14.38 -2.97 15.99
N THR A 22 -13.65 -3.98 15.49
CA THR A 22 -13.29 -5.18 16.26
C THR A 22 -12.02 -5.01 17.07
N TYR A 23 -11.06 -4.21 16.57
CA TYR A 23 -9.78 -3.94 17.20
C TYR A 23 -9.44 -2.45 17.25
N PRO A 24 -10.32 -1.59 17.81
CA PRO A 24 -10.17 -0.13 17.75
C PRO A 24 -8.85 0.37 18.35
N ARG A 25 -8.30 -0.32 19.35
CA ARG A 25 -7.00 0.05 19.94
C ARG A 25 -5.83 -0.10 18.95
N VAL A 26 -5.90 -1.09 18.06
CA VAL A 26 -4.88 -1.29 17.01
C VAL A 26 -4.99 -0.18 15.97
N ALA A 27 -6.21 0.08 15.51
CA ALA A 27 -6.48 1.16 14.55
C ALA A 27 -6.11 2.54 15.14
N SER A 28 -6.47 2.83 16.42
CA SER A 28 -6.08 4.09 17.08
C SER A 28 -4.55 4.26 17.16
N ALA A 29 -3.82 3.21 17.51
CA ALA A 29 -2.36 3.29 17.58
C ALA A 29 -1.71 3.61 16.22
N ALA A 30 -2.28 3.12 15.12
CA ALA A 30 -1.84 3.46 13.77
C ALA A 30 -2.19 4.91 13.41
N LEU A 31 -3.39 5.35 13.75
CA LEU A 31 -3.85 6.73 13.55
C LEU A 31 -2.99 7.73 14.34
N ASP A 32 -2.73 7.44 15.62
CA ASP A 32 -1.87 8.27 16.50
C ASP A 32 -0.42 8.33 16.00
N ALA A 33 0.04 7.28 15.29
CA ALA A 33 1.35 7.26 14.64
C ALA A 33 1.39 8.00 13.30
N GLY A 34 0.26 8.55 12.83
CA GLY A 34 0.16 9.28 11.57
C GLY A 34 0.16 8.38 10.33
N PHE A 35 -0.21 7.11 10.46
CA PHE A 35 -0.30 6.21 9.29
C PHE A 35 -1.48 6.61 8.40
N GLU A 36 -1.27 6.63 7.09
CA GLU A 36 -2.36 6.72 6.11
C GLU A 36 -3.21 5.45 6.16
N PHE A 37 -4.53 5.61 6.18
CA PHE A 37 -5.47 4.50 6.10
C PHE A 37 -5.89 4.28 4.64
N MET A 38 -5.49 3.15 4.09
CA MET A 38 -5.90 2.65 2.78
C MET A 38 -7.01 1.63 2.96
N GLY A 39 -8.05 1.70 2.15
CA GLY A 39 -9.12 0.69 2.15
C GLY A 39 -8.61 -0.67 1.65
N HIS A 40 -9.01 -1.76 2.34
CA HIS A 40 -8.61 -3.13 2.02
C HIS A 40 -9.78 -4.11 2.20
N GLY A 41 -10.94 -3.75 1.66
CA GLY A 41 -12.18 -4.47 1.91
C GLY A 41 -12.75 -4.24 3.32
N PHE A 42 -13.97 -4.73 3.54
CA PHE A 42 -14.59 -4.66 4.87
C PHE A 42 -14.04 -5.72 5.82
N VAL A 43 -13.90 -6.95 5.34
CA VAL A 43 -13.22 -8.09 5.99
C VAL A 43 -12.25 -8.72 5.00
N GLN A 44 -11.28 -9.48 5.50
CA GLN A 44 -10.31 -10.15 4.64
C GLN A 44 -10.98 -11.20 3.76
N GLY A 45 -10.91 -10.99 2.45
CA GLY A 45 -11.46 -11.90 1.45
C GLY A 45 -11.35 -11.32 0.04
N PRO A 46 -11.14 -12.19 -0.98
CA PRO A 46 -10.96 -11.71 -2.36
C PRO A 46 -12.22 -11.00 -2.87
N MET A 47 -12.05 -9.84 -3.52
CA MET A 47 -13.17 -8.99 -3.95
C MET A 47 -14.12 -9.71 -4.93
N HIS A 48 -13.60 -10.56 -5.82
CA HIS A 48 -14.42 -11.35 -6.76
C HIS A 48 -15.31 -12.42 -6.08
N LYS A 49 -15.13 -12.66 -4.77
CA LYS A 49 -15.99 -13.56 -3.97
C LYS A 49 -16.94 -12.79 -3.04
N VAL A 50 -16.88 -11.49 -3.04
CA VAL A 50 -17.80 -10.66 -2.25
C VAL A 50 -19.14 -10.59 -2.98
N GLU A 51 -20.19 -11.02 -2.33
CA GLU A 51 -21.54 -11.12 -2.92
C GLU A 51 -22.06 -9.74 -3.39
N ASN A 52 -21.78 -8.68 -2.60
CA ASN A 52 -22.14 -7.32 -2.94
C ASN A 52 -20.94 -6.39 -2.73
N GLN A 53 -20.15 -6.21 -3.79
CA GLN A 53 -18.97 -5.36 -3.75
C GLN A 53 -19.29 -3.89 -3.50
N ALA A 54 -20.38 -3.38 -4.09
CA ALA A 54 -20.78 -1.98 -3.94
C ALA A 54 -21.05 -1.65 -2.46
N ASP A 55 -21.79 -2.53 -1.75
CA ASP A 55 -22.02 -2.36 -0.31
C ASP A 55 -20.72 -2.51 0.50
N ALA A 56 -19.90 -3.51 0.19
CA ALA A 56 -18.66 -3.76 0.92
C ALA A 56 -17.66 -2.60 0.79
N ILE A 57 -17.48 -2.04 -0.40
CA ILE A 57 -16.63 -0.89 -0.64
C ILE A 57 -17.18 0.34 0.09
N LYS A 58 -18.46 0.65 -0.10
CA LYS A 58 -19.11 1.78 0.57
C LYS A 58 -18.98 1.70 2.10
N ARG A 59 -19.31 0.56 2.69
CA ARG A 59 -19.17 0.33 4.13
C ARG A 59 -17.74 0.47 4.61
N SER A 60 -16.78 0.03 3.81
CA SER A 60 -15.36 0.18 4.14
C SER A 60 -14.96 1.65 4.21
N VAL A 61 -15.30 2.43 3.18
CA VAL A 61 -15.02 3.87 3.12
C VAL A 61 -15.71 4.60 4.28
N GLU A 62 -17.00 4.35 4.53
CA GLU A 62 -17.76 4.97 5.61
C GLU A 62 -17.18 4.62 6.99
N THR A 63 -16.79 3.36 7.21
CA THR A 63 -16.24 2.91 8.50
C THR A 63 -14.89 3.55 8.78
N ILE A 64 -13.99 3.58 7.80
CA ILE A 64 -12.69 4.24 7.93
C ILE A 64 -12.90 5.75 8.14
N SER A 65 -13.76 6.39 7.34
CA SER A 65 -14.05 7.83 7.45
C SER A 65 -14.57 8.20 8.84
N LYS A 66 -15.49 7.41 9.36
CA LYS A 66 -16.04 7.63 10.71
C LYS A 66 -14.98 7.49 11.80
N PHE A 67 -14.06 6.56 11.62
CA PHE A 67 -13.02 6.28 12.62
C PHE A 67 -11.90 7.32 12.59
N THR A 68 -11.42 7.70 11.40
CA THR A 68 -10.27 8.60 11.21
C THR A 68 -10.65 10.07 11.13
N GLY A 69 -11.92 10.37 10.83
CA GLY A 69 -12.40 11.72 10.53
C GLY A 69 -12.23 12.15 9.08
N THR A 70 -11.58 11.33 8.24
CA THR A 70 -11.34 11.59 6.82
C THR A 70 -11.56 10.32 5.98
N PRO A 71 -12.12 10.42 4.76
CA PRO A 71 -12.27 9.26 3.89
C PRO A 71 -10.90 8.74 3.40
N PRO A 72 -10.75 7.42 3.24
CA PRO A 72 -9.57 6.88 2.59
C PRO A 72 -9.56 7.32 1.11
N ARG A 73 -8.39 7.72 0.63
CA ARG A 73 -8.20 8.13 -0.77
C ARG A 73 -7.59 7.01 -1.62
N SER A 74 -6.99 6.03 -0.98
CA SER A 74 -6.31 4.91 -1.60
C SER A 74 -6.97 3.57 -1.24
N TRP A 75 -6.78 2.58 -2.12
CA TRP A 75 -7.32 1.24 -1.99
C TRP A 75 -6.35 0.19 -2.50
N GLU A 76 -6.30 -0.93 -1.81
CA GLU A 76 -5.71 -2.20 -2.25
C GLU A 76 -6.70 -3.32 -1.95
N SER A 77 -7.11 -4.05 -2.96
CA SER A 77 -8.02 -5.18 -2.78
C SER A 77 -7.28 -6.37 -2.16
N PRO A 78 -7.89 -7.12 -1.23
CA PRO A 78 -7.25 -8.29 -0.65
C PRO A 78 -6.73 -9.28 -1.70
N GLY A 79 -5.41 -9.47 -1.73
CA GLY A 79 -4.72 -10.31 -2.71
C GLY A 79 -4.74 -9.75 -4.13
N LEU A 80 -4.89 -8.43 -4.30
CA LEU A 80 -4.99 -7.72 -5.60
C LEU A 80 -6.12 -8.30 -6.48
N THR A 81 -7.21 -8.72 -5.86
CA THR A 81 -8.32 -9.36 -6.57
C THR A 81 -9.41 -8.36 -6.88
N GLU A 82 -9.83 -8.33 -8.12
CA GLU A 82 -10.87 -7.43 -8.62
C GLU A 82 -11.90 -8.16 -9.50
N THR A 83 -12.96 -7.46 -9.84
CA THR A 83 -13.84 -7.74 -10.97
C THR A 83 -13.81 -6.55 -11.91
N GLU A 84 -14.45 -6.67 -13.07
CA GLU A 84 -14.58 -5.59 -14.06
C GLU A 84 -15.21 -4.31 -13.47
N GLU A 85 -16.05 -4.44 -12.42
CA GLU A 85 -16.75 -3.30 -11.80
C GLU A 85 -15.95 -2.66 -10.65
N THR A 86 -14.88 -3.30 -10.16
CA THR A 86 -14.24 -2.86 -8.91
C THR A 86 -13.72 -1.43 -9.01
N LEU A 87 -13.00 -1.06 -10.07
CA LEU A 87 -12.47 0.30 -10.25
C LEU A 87 -13.57 1.36 -10.33
N ASP A 88 -14.67 1.05 -11.02
CA ASP A 88 -15.82 1.95 -11.15
C ASP A 88 -16.45 2.21 -9.78
N LEU A 89 -16.64 1.15 -8.99
CA LEU A 89 -17.19 1.23 -7.64
C LEU A 89 -16.24 1.97 -6.68
N LEU A 90 -14.94 1.77 -6.79
CA LEU A 90 -13.95 2.49 -6.00
C LEU A 90 -14.01 3.99 -6.31
N ARG A 91 -13.99 4.34 -7.61
CA ARG A 91 -14.04 5.75 -8.02
C ARG A 91 -15.35 6.43 -7.63
N LEU A 92 -16.49 5.72 -7.73
CA LEU A 92 -17.80 6.19 -7.29
C LEU A 92 -17.83 6.51 -5.79
N ASN A 93 -17.06 5.79 -4.97
CA ASN A 93 -16.94 5.99 -3.53
C ASN A 93 -15.80 6.94 -3.12
N GLY A 94 -15.22 7.69 -4.07
CA GLY A 94 -14.24 8.73 -3.80
C GLY A 94 -12.79 8.25 -3.69
N ILE A 95 -12.53 6.97 -3.99
CA ILE A 95 -11.14 6.48 -4.08
C ILE A 95 -10.47 7.11 -5.31
N GLU A 96 -9.28 7.63 -5.10
CA GLU A 96 -8.49 8.33 -6.10
C GLU A 96 -7.32 7.49 -6.60
N TYR A 97 -6.78 6.63 -5.74
CA TYR A 97 -5.57 5.84 -5.95
C TYR A 97 -5.82 4.37 -5.69
N VAL A 98 -5.28 3.50 -6.54
CA VAL A 98 -5.44 2.04 -6.41
C VAL A 98 -4.11 1.32 -6.58
N ALA A 99 -3.83 0.35 -5.73
CA ALA A 99 -2.59 -0.44 -5.75
C ALA A 99 -2.74 -1.82 -6.43
N ASP A 100 -3.94 -2.16 -6.91
CA ASP A 100 -4.25 -3.49 -7.45
C ASP A 100 -3.63 -3.75 -8.83
N TRP A 101 -3.36 -2.69 -9.60
CA TRP A 101 -2.83 -2.78 -10.96
C TRP A 101 -1.33 -2.50 -10.99
N VAL A 102 -0.55 -3.56 -11.09
CA VAL A 102 0.91 -3.50 -11.19
C VAL A 102 1.30 -3.35 -12.66
N ILE A 103 1.28 -2.11 -13.15
CA ILE A 103 1.49 -1.80 -14.57
C ILE A 103 2.94 -1.40 -14.84
N ASP A 104 3.52 -0.52 -14.00
CA ASP A 104 4.84 0.07 -14.17
C ASP A 104 5.40 0.48 -12.79
N ASP A 105 6.66 0.91 -12.75
CA ASP A 105 7.31 1.54 -11.58
C ASP A 105 6.95 3.03 -11.43
N LEU A 106 5.97 3.52 -12.19
CA LEU A 106 5.36 4.84 -12.10
C LEU A 106 3.84 4.73 -12.02
N PRO A 107 3.16 5.67 -11.35
CA PRO A 107 1.71 5.75 -11.39
C PRO A 107 1.19 5.87 -12.83
N GLN A 108 0.01 5.32 -13.07
CA GLN A 108 -0.67 5.36 -14.37
C GLN A 108 -2.14 5.73 -14.16
N ASP A 109 -2.70 6.51 -15.07
CA ASP A 109 -4.11 6.86 -15.02
C ASP A 109 -4.97 5.84 -15.75
N ILE A 110 -6.05 5.39 -15.10
CA ILE A 110 -7.09 4.54 -15.67
C ILE A 110 -8.40 5.34 -15.74
N THR A 111 -9.00 5.35 -16.91
CA THR A 111 -10.31 5.99 -17.11
C THR A 111 -11.43 5.06 -16.67
N THR A 112 -12.33 5.57 -15.82
CA THR A 112 -13.57 4.90 -15.42
C THR A 112 -14.78 5.75 -15.85
N PRO A 113 -16.00 5.20 -15.85
CA PRO A 113 -17.22 5.99 -16.09
C PRO A 113 -17.43 7.12 -15.07
N HIS A 114 -16.79 7.04 -13.90
CA HIS A 114 -16.91 8.00 -12.80
C HIS A 114 -15.70 8.94 -12.68
N GLY A 115 -14.82 8.97 -13.68
CA GLY A 115 -13.61 9.78 -13.71
C GLY A 115 -12.34 8.96 -13.62
N THR A 116 -11.20 9.62 -13.56
CA THR A 116 -9.89 8.96 -13.51
C THR A 116 -9.59 8.41 -12.12
N ILE A 117 -9.05 7.19 -12.07
CA ILE A 117 -8.38 6.60 -10.93
C ILE A 117 -6.91 6.37 -11.29
N THR A 118 -6.00 6.68 -10.39
CA THR A 118 -4.55 6.56 -10.67
C THR A 118 -4.00 5.32 -9.97
N THR A 119 -3.27 4.47 -10.70
CA THR A 119 -2.57 3.34 -10.07
C THR A 119 -1.34 3.80 -9.32
N ILE A 120 -1.10 3.21 -8.16
CA ILE A 120 0.13 3.40 -7.41
C ILE A 120 0.95 2.11 -7.52
N PRO A 121 2.22 2.18 -7.95
CA PRO A 121 3.03 0.99 -8.09
C PRO A 121 3.07 0.18 -6.80
N TYR A 122 2.72 -1.10 -6.91
CA TYR A 122 2.79 -2.08 -5.84
C TYR A 122 3.75 -3.19 -6.27
N SER A 123 4.90 -3.24 -5.63
CA SER A 123 5.94 -4.20 -6.01
C SER A 123 5.61 -5.59 -5.41
N VAL A 124 4.94 -6.42 -6.17
CA VAL A 124 4.55 -7.78 -5.74
C VAL A 124 5.76 -8.60 -5.30
N GLU A 125 6.89 -8.39 -5.96
CA GLU A 125 8.15 -9.10 -5.69
C GLU A 125 8.73 -8.77 -4.31
N THR A 126 8.45 -7.60 -3.77
CA THR A 126 8.91 -7.13 -2.45
C THR A 126 7.87 -7.28 -1.35
N ASN A 127 6.85 -8.10 -1.59
CA ASN A 127 5.84 -8.48 -0.64
C ASN A 127 6.29 -9.72 0.17
N ASP A 128 6.26 -9.63 1.48
CA ASP A 128 6.67 -10.72 2.39
C ASP A 128 5.79 -11.98 2.28
N ILE A 129 4.50 -11.85 1.94
CA ILE A 129 3.63 -12.99 1.64
C ILE A 129 4.17 -13.75 0.43
N VAL A 130 4.52 -13.03 -0.64
CA VAL A 130 5.05 -13.66 -1.85
C VAL A 130 6.36 -14.39 -1.55
N ILE A 131 7.26 -13.73 -0.85
CA ILE A 131 8.59 -14.27 -0.55
C ILE A 131 8.50 -15.48 0.39
N HIS A 132 7.80 -15.35 1.50
CA HIS A 132 7.85 -16.33 2.57
C HIS A 132 6.70 -17.33 2.56
N ALA A 133 5.48 -16.91 2.21
CA ALA A 133 4.31 -17.78 2.27
C ALA A 133 4.04 -18.51 0.94
N LEU A 134 4.28 -17.87 -0.20
CA LEU A 134 4.04 -18.49 -1.50
C LEU A 134 5.28 -19.17 -2.08
N GLN A 135 6.44 -18.50 -2.04
CA GLN A 135 7.70 -19.04 -2.60
C GLN A 135 8.53 -19.81 -1.56
N HIS A 136 8.15 -19.80 -0.29
CA HIS A 136 8.81 -20.51 0.81
C HIS A 136 10.30 -20.21 0.94
N LEU A 137 10.71 -18.98 0.61
CA LEU A 137 12.12 -18.59 0.64
C LEU A 137 12.60 -18.29 2.07
N PRO A 138 13.91 -18.48 2.36
CA PRO A 138 14.51 -18.17 3.64
C PRO A 138 14.35 -16.69 4.03
N SER A 139 14.44 -16.42 5.33
CA SER A 139 14.14 -15.09 5.90
C SER A 139 15.02 -13.96 5.35
N GLU A 140 16.29 -14.24 5.05
CA GLU A 140 17.25 -13.28 4.48
C GLU A 140 16.93 -12.87 3.04
N GLN A 141 16.14 -13.67 2.32
CA GLN A 141 15.75 -13.35 0.94
C GLN A 141 14.85 -12.11 0.85
N PHE A 142 14.14 -11.76 1.91
CA PHE A 142 13.39 -10.51 1.96
C PHE A 142 14.33 -9.30 1.82
N LEU A 143 15.36 -9.24 2.67
CA LEU A 143 16.36 -8.17 2.60
C LEU A 143 17.06 -8.15 1.24
N LYS A 144 17.58 -9.32 0.81
CA LYS A 144 18.33 -9.40 -0.45
C LYS A 144 17.49 -8.91 -1.65
N ARG A 145 16.27 -9.42 -1.79
CA ARG A 145 15.42 -9.07 -2.94
C ARG A 145 15.04 -7.59 -2.92
N CYS A 146 14.66 -7.07 -1.76
CA CYS A 146 14.30 -5.66 -1.65
C CYS A 146 15.49 -4.73 -1.91
N THR A 147 16.70 -5.08 -1.47
CA THR A 147 17.89 -4.27 -1.78
C THR A 147 18.27 -4.37 -3.26
N ASP A 148 18.25 -5.55 -3.87
CA ASP A 148 18.54 -5.72 -5.30
C ASP A 148 17.55 -4.89 -6.17
N GLN A 149 16.26 -4.88 -5.82
CA GLN A 149 15.27 -4.08 -6.53
C GLN A 149 15.46 -2.59 -6.29
N PHE A 150 15.71 -2.20 -5.04
CA PHE A 150 16.01 -0.82 -4.69
C PHE A 150 17.21 -0.29 -5.48
N ASP A 151 18.33 -1.02 -5.51
CA ASP A 151 19.55 -0.63 -6.23
C ASP A 151 19.28 -0.38 -7.71
N ARG A 152 18.47 -1.24 -8.33
CA ARG A 152 18.09 -1.09 -9.73
C ARG A 152 17.25 0.15 -9.97
N LEU A 153 16.19 0.33 -9.18
CA LEU A 153 15.30 1.48 -9.31
C LEU A 153 16.00 2.78 -8.94
N TYR A 154 16.90 2.76 -7.95
CA TYR A 154 17.71 3.90 -7.57
C TYR A 154 18.65 4.36 -8.71
N LEU A 155 19.29 3.39 -9.39
CA LEU A 155 20.10 3.69 -10.57
C LEU A 155 19.27 4.31 -11.69
N GLU A 156 18.09 3.78 -11.97
CA GLU A 156 17.18 4.31 -13.00
C GLU A 156 16.57 5.65 -12.60
N GLY A 157 16.41 5.88 -11.31
CA GLY A 157 15.90 7.11 -10.72
C GLY A 157 16.74 8.37 -11.06
N ALA A 158 18.00 8.18 -11.46
CA ALA A 158 18.83 9.27 -11.98
C ALA A 158 18.33 9.86 -13.32
N LEU A 159 17.54 9.10 -14.06
CA LEU A 159 17.02 9.50 -15.38
C LEU A 159 15.54 9.84 -15.32
N ASN A 160 14.78 9.12 -14.50
CA ASN A 160 13.34 9.22 -14.42
C ASN A 160 12.87 8.71 -13.05
N ALA A 161 11.85 9.31 -12.46
CA ALA A 161 11.34 8.87 -11.18
C ALA A 161 10.97 7.38 -11.20
N ARG A 162 11.18 6.70 -10.07
CA ARG A 162 10.77 5.31 -9.84
C ARG A 162 10.11 5.19 -8.47
N VAL A 163 9.09 4.37 -8.38
CA VAL A 163 8.38 4.07 -7.14
C VAL A 163 8.64 2.62 -6.75
N MET A 164 8.97 2.40 -5.49
CA MET A 164 9.12 1.06 -4.91
C MET A 164 8.21 0.95 -3.69
N ALA A 165 7.34 -0.03 -3.69
CA ALA A 165 6.58 -0.43 -2.51
C ALA A 165 7.27 -1.59 -1.78
N ILE A 166 7.26 -1.55 -0.45
CA ILE A 166 7.71 -2.65 0.41
C ILE A 166 6.50 -3.08 1.23
N SER A 167 5.96 -4.26 0.95
CA SER A 167 4.75 -4.75 1.58
C SER A 167 5.05 -5.77 2.67
N ILE A 168 4.59 -5.48 3.88
CA ILE A 168 4.86 -6.30 5.06
C ILE A 168 3.59 -6.63 5.82
N HIS A 169 3.55 -7.84 6.37
CA HIS A 169 2.50 -8.30 7.25
C HIS A 169 3.08 -8.56 8.66
N PRO A 170 2.52 -7.96 9.72
CA PRO A 170 3.07 -8.09 11.07
C PRO A 170 3.30 -9.52 11.53
N TYR A 171 2.43 -10.44 11.14
CA TYR A 171 2.53 -11.87 11.51
C TYR A 171 3.57 -12.66 10.68
N ILE A 172 4.11 -12.06 9.60
CA ILE A 172 5.18 -12.64 8.77
C ILE A 172 6.52 -11.98 9.10
N THR A 173 6.65 -10.69 8.81
CA THR A 173 7.92 -9.96 8.97
C THR A 173 8.12 -9.46 10.40
N GLY A 174 7.05 -9.21 11.16
CA GLY A 174 7.12 -8.69 12.54
C GLY A 174 7.54 -9.70 13.60
N VAL A 175 7.90 -10.94 13.22
CA VAL A 175 8.32 -12.00 14.16
C VAL A 175 9.81 -11.90 14.52
N PRO A 176 10.24 -12.40 15.72
CA PRO A 176 11.60 -12.18 16.22
C PRO A 176 12.73 -12.60 15.27
N HIS A 177 12.56 -13.68 14.52
CA HIS A 177 13.61 -14.19 13.62
C HIS A 177 13.68 -13.48 12.26
N ARG A 178 12.69 -12.61 11.93
CA ARG A 178 12.62 -11.89 10.65
C ARG A 178 12.75 -10.38 10.80
N ILE A 179 12.34 -9.79 11.91
CA ILE A 179 12.27 -8.33 12.07
C ILE A 179 13.59 -7.62 11.76
N LYS A 180 14.74 -8.25 12.06
CA LYS A 180 16.07 -7.69 11.77
C LYS A 180 16.31 -7.41 10.29
N TYR A 181 15.67 -8.18 9.39
CA TYR A 181 15.82 -7.99 7.95
C TYR A 181 15.04 -6.78 7.46
N LEU A 182 13.86 -6.52 8.04
CA LEU A 182 13.14 -5.28 7.79
C LEU A 182 13.92 -4.08 8.31
N GLU A 183 14.42 -4.14 9.53
CA GLU A 183 15.22 -3.05 10.11
C GLU A 183 16.44 -2.73 9.25
N ALA A 184 17.19 -3.75 8.82
CA ALA A 184 18.33 -3.60 7.93
C ALA A 184 17.95 -2.99 6.56
N LEU A 185 16.81 -3.40 5.99
CA LEU A 185 16.31 -2.84 4.73
C LEU A 185 15.96 -1.36 4.88
N LEU A 186 15.24 -1.01 5.93
CA LEU A 186 14.86 0.39 6.17
C LEU A 186 16.10 1.27 6.39
N ASP A 187 17.07 0.80 7.16
CA ASP A 187 18.33 1.50 7.36
C ASP A 187 19.13 1.64 6.06
N TYR A 188 19.09 0.61 5.20
CA TYR A 188 19.70 0.65 3.88
C TYR A 188 19.09 1.75 2.99
N VAL A 189 17.77 1.75 2.86
CA VAL A 189 17.05 2.76 2.05
C VAL A 189 17.29 4.17 2.58
N LEU A 190 17.22 4.35 3.91
CA LEU A 190 17.46 5.64 4.56
C LEU A 190 18.90 6.15 4.42
N GLY A 191 19.86 5.27 4.11
CA GLY A 191 21.25 5.63 3.86
C GLY A 191 21.52 6.22 2.47
N HIS A 192 20.51 6.34 1.61
CA HIS A 192 20.66 6.85 0.23
C HIS A 192 20.06 8.24 0.07
N ASP A 193 20.83 9.14 -0.52
CA ASP A 193 20.37 10.49 -0.86
C ASP A 193 19.38 10.46 -2.04
N GLY A 194 18.46 11.44 -2.10
CA GLY A 194 17.52 11.58 -3.22
C GLY A 194 16.35 10.58 -3.18
N VAL A 195 16.18 9.85 -2.09
CA VAL A 195 15.02 8.97 -1.85
C VAL A 195 13.93 9.76 -1.14
N ALA A 196 12.76 9.87 -1.76
CA ALA A 196 11.56 10.41 -1.13
C ALA A 196 10.77 9.29 -0.46
N LEU A 197 10.53 9.44 0.85
CA LEU A 197 9.65 8.53 1.59
C LEU A 197 8.25 9.12 1.57
N MET A 198 7.28 8.37 1.07
CA MET A 198 5.93 8.87 0.80
C MET A 198 4.88 7.81 1.12
N THR A 199 3.69 8.26 1.48
CA THR A 199 2.51 7.41 1.51
C THR A 199 1.91 7.24 0.10
N SER A 200 0.97 6.32 -0.04
CA SER A 200 0.29 6.05 -1.31
C SER A 200 -0.38 7.29 -1.89
N SER A 201 -1.11 8.05 -1.06
CA SER A 201 -1.77 9.28 -1.52
C SER A 201 -0.77 10.39 -1.86
N GLU A 202 0.33 10.51 -1.14
CA GLU A 202 1.39 11.48 -1.45
C GLU A 202 2.05 11.20 -2.81
N ILE A 203 2.28 9.91 -3.13
CA ILE A 203 2.80 9.50 -4.44
C ILE A 203 1.80 9.89 -5.54
N GLY A 204 0.52 9.59 -5.34
CA GLY A 204 -0.53 9.93 -6.30
C GLY A 204 -0.70 11.45 -6.50
N ASP A 205 -0.65 12.22 -5.42
CA ASP A 205 -0.72 13.68 -5.47
C ASP A 205 0.48 14.28 -6.23
N TRP A 206 1.68 13.78 -5.94
CA TRP A 206 2.88 14.16 -6.67
C TRP A 206 2.75 13.87 -8.17
N TYR A 207 2.36 12.65 -8.53
CA TYR A 207 2.20 12.26 -9.94
C TYR A 207 1.20 13.18 -10.67
N ARG A 208 0.02 13.41 -10.10
CA ARG A 208 -0.98 14.30 -10.69
C ARG A 208 -0.47 15.74 -10.84
N ALA A 209 0.29 16.23 -9.86
CA ALA A 209 0.87 17.56 -9.94
C ALA A 209 1.92 17.66 -11.06
N GLU A 210 2.73 16.63 -11.29
CA GLU A 210 3.70 16.62 -12.38
C GLU A 210 3.01 16.52 -13.75
N MET A 211 1.99 15.64 -13.89
CA MET A 211 1.24 15.50 -15.15
C MET A 211 0.48 16.77 -15.54
N ALA A 212 0.02 17.54 -14.57
CA ALA A 212 -0.63 18.83 -14.85
C ALA A 212 0.32 19.95 -15.35
N ARG A 213 1.64 19.73 -15.30
CA ARG A 213 2.66 20.68 -15.79
C ARG A 213 3.06 20.43 -17.24
N ILE A 214 2.71 19.27 -17.78
CA ILE A 214 3.00 18.86 -19.17
C ILE A 214 1.83 19.22 -20.09
#